data_f7c91fbb591094937bef40a3e6cfa744
#
_entry.id   f7c91fbb591094937bef40a3e6cfa744
#
_cell.length_a   1.000
_cell.length_b   1.000
_cell.length_c   1.000
_cell.angle_alpha   90.00
_cell.angle_beta   90.00
_cell.angle_gamma   90.00
#
_symmetry.space_group_name_H-M   'P 1'
#
loop_
_entity.id
_entity.type
_entity.pdbx_description
1 polymer ?
#
loop_
_entity_poly.entity_id
_entity_poly.type
_entity_poly.pdbx_seq_one_letter_code
_entity_poly.pdbx_strand_id
1 'polypeptide(L)'
;MKKGLFLLLLAFAFTACTSDSSGSRLEQEKMAQVLADIHIDEAIVQNMQTGNSDTALVLYHELSKKMLKKHGVDSTQVEESIRSYVKDPAALVKLYTRVNKIIEERRTKATAKKP
;
A
#
# COMPACT_ATOMS: atom_id res chain seq x y z
N MET A 1 33.07 35.00 -7.42
CA MET A 1 31.64 35.07 -7.66
C MET A 1 31.11 34.02 -8.63
N LYS A 2 31.81 33.68 -9.70
CA LYS A 2 31.37 32.65 -10.64
C LYS A 2 31.46 31.20 -10.08
N LYS A 3 32.28 30.96 -9.09
CA LYS A 3 32.44 29.63 -8.46
C LYS A 3 31.32 29.28 -7.49
N GLY A 4 30.68 30.27 -6.86
CA GLY A 4 29.58 30.07 -5.95
C GLY A 4 28.24 29.74 -6.65
N LEU A 5 28.07 30.30 -7.84
CA LEU A 5 26.88 30.03 -8.66
C LEU A 5 26.91 28.63 -9.26
N PHE A 6 28.10 28.12 -9.56
CA PHE A 6 28.31 26.78 -10.11
C PHE A 6 28.05 25.69 -9.08
N LEU A 7 28.42 25.96 -7.81
CA LEU A 7 28.16 25.06 -6.68
C LEU A 7 26.67 24.96 -6.33
N LEU A 8 25.97 26.09 -6.49
CA LEU A 8 24.51 26.10 -6.25
C LEU A 8 23.74 25.31 -7.30
N LEU A 9 24.22 25.33 -8.56
CA LEU A 9 23.63 24.55 -9.65
C LEU A 9 23.88 23.06 -9.50
N LEU A 10 24.99 22.67 -8.89
CA LEU A 10 25.30 21.25 -8.63
C LEU A 10 24.43 20.64 -7.53
N ALA A 11 24.02 21.45 -6.56
CA ALA A 11 23.15 20.99 -5.46
C ALA A 11 21.73 20.67 -5.94
N PHE A 12 21.26 21.31 -7.02
CA PHE A 12 19.95 21.02 -7.60
C PHE A 12 19.90 19.74 -8.44
N ALA A 13 21.03 19.25 -8.89
CA ALA A 13 21.11 18.03 -9.70
C ALA A 13 20.90 16.75 -8.87
N PHE A 14 21.11 16.80 -7.55
CA PHE A 14 20.92 15.62 -6.68
C PHE A 14 19.46 15.35 -6.31
N THR A 15 18.58 16.34 -6.42
CA THR A 15 17.17 16.15 -6.11
C THR A 15 16.38 15.55 -7.27
N ALA A 16 16.92 15.56 -8.47
CA ALA A 16 16.26 14.99 -9.64
C ALA A 16 16.41 13.46 -9.74
N CYS A 17 17.39 12.86 -9.04
CA CYS A 17 17.64 11.42 -9.11
C CYS A 17 16.78 10.57 -8.17
N THR A 18 16.03 11.18 -7.24
CA THR A 18 15.20 10.44 -6.28
C THR A 18 13.75 10.26 -6.74
N SER A 19 13.35 10.92 -7.82
CA SER A 19 11.99 10.82 -8.33
C SER A 19 11.80 9.78 -9.44
N ASP A 20 12.87 9.11 -9.85
CA ASP A 20 12.85 8.22 -11.01
C ASP A 20 12.80 6.74 -10.60
N SER A 21 12.11 6.47 -9.53
CA SER A 21 11.77 5.12 -9.14
C SER A 21 10.40 4.71 -9.70
N SER A 22 10.07 5.19 -10.89
CA SER A 22 8.93 4.72 -11.65
C SER A 22 9.07 3.21 -11.88
N GLY A 23 8.13 2.43 -11.40
CA GLY A 23 8.23 0.99 -11.36
C GLY A 23 8.91 0.48 -10.09
N SER A 24 9.31 1.36 -9.18
CA SER A 24 9.75 0.95 -7.87
C SER A 24 8.56 0.52 -7.02
N ARG A 25 8.82 -0.43 -6.17
CA ARG A 25 7.84 -0.85 -5.19
C ARG A 25 7.45 0.31 -4.28
N LEU A 26 6.20 0.30 -3.86
CA LEU A 26 5.70 1.20 -2.84
C LEU A 26 6.53 1.03 -1.56
N GLU A 27 6.80 2.12 -0.86
CA GLU A 27 7.50 2.05 0.42
C GLU A 27 6.76 1.19 1.43
N GLN A 28 7.47 0.69 2.42
CA GLN A 28 6.97 -0.29 3.39
C GLN A 28 5.67 0.16 4.07
N GLU A 29 5.61 1.38 4.60
CA GLU A 29 4.42 1.87 5.31
C GLU A 29 3.21 1.99 4.38
N LYS A 30 3.43 2.54 3.19
CA LYS A 30 2.38 2.67 2.17
C LYS A 30 1.85 1.30 1.74
N MET A 31 2.75 0.37 1.45
CA MET A 31 2.40 -0.98 1.05
C MET A 31 1.68 -1.73 2.18
N ALA A 32 2.11 -1.53 3.43
CA ALA A 32 1.46 -2.12 4.59
C ALA A 32 0.02 -1.64 4.77
N GLN A 33 -0.24 -0.35 4.57
CA GLN A 33 -1.59 0.22 4.61
C GLN A 33 -2.47 -0.36 3.50
N VAL A 34 -1.95 -0.46 2.30
CA VAL A 34 -2.66 -1.05 1.15
C VAL A 34 -3.00 -2.51 1.42
N LEU A 35 -2.03 -3.32 1.85
CA LEU A 35 -2.24 -4.73 2.15
C LEU A 35 -3.22 -4.95 3.30
N ALA A 36 -3.15 -4.13 4.34
CA ALA A 36 -4.10 -4.20 5.44
C ALA A 36 -5.53 -3.98 4.96
N ASP A 37 -5.75 -2.98 4.10
CA ASP A 37 -7.07 -2.74 3.51
C ASP A 37 -7.52 -3.88 2.61
N ILE A 38 -6.64 -4.46 1.80
CA ILE A 38 -6.95 -5.63 0.97
C ILE A 38 -7.43 -6.79 1.84
N HIS A 39 -6.71 -7.12 2.90
CA HIS A 39 -7.07 -8.21 3.80
C HIS A 39 -8.38 -7.96 4.54
N ILE A 40 -8.63 -6.72 4.94
CA ILE A 40 -9.90 -6.34 5.58
C ILE A 40 -11.06 -6.47 4.59
N ASP A 41 -10.89 -5.99 3.37
CA ASP A 41 -11.91 -6.09 2.32
C ASP A 41 -12.22 -7.55 1.98
N GLU A 42 -11.20 -8.40 1.86
CA GLU A 42 -11.37 -9.84 1.66
C GLU A 42 -12.17 -10.47 2.79
N ALA A 43 -11.87 -10.13 4.04
CA ALA A 43 -12.60 -10.63 5.20
C ALA A 43 -14.06 -10.18 5.22
N ILE A 44 -14.34 -8.94 4.81
CA ILE A 44 -15.70 -8.41 4.69
C ILE A 44 -16.49 -9.24 3.68
N VAL A 45 -15.91 -9.47 2.49
CA VAL A 45 -16.57 -10.25 1.44
C VAL A 45 -16.84 -11.68 1.89
N GLN A 46 -15.87 -12.33 2.54
CA GLN A 46 -16.00 -13.68 3.06
C GLN A 46 -17.10 -13.79 4.14
N ASN A 47 -17.20 -12.79 5.01
CA ASN A 47 -18.18 -12.80 6.12
C ASN A 47 -19.59 -12.45 5.70
N MET A 48 -19.79 -11.85 4.55
CA MET A 48 -21.10 -11.48 4.07
C MET A 48 -21.98 -12.66 3.67
N GLN A 49 -21.43 -13.87 3.62
CA GLN A 49 -22.17 -15.11 3.29
C GLN A 49 -23.18 -14.90 2.15
N THR A 50 -22.76 -14.15 1.15
CA THR A 50 -23.58 -13.99 -0.04
C THR A 50 -23.65 -15.36 -0.71
N GLY A 51 -24.77 -16.00 -0.64
CA GLY A 51 -24.97 -17.31 -1.29
C GLY A 51 -24.78 -17.29 -2.80
N ASN A 52 -24.26 -16.18 -3.33
CA ASN A 52 -24.01 -15.98 -4.75
C ASN A 52 -22.59 -15.43 -4.94
N SER A 53 -21.78 -16.21 -5.62
CA SER A 53 -20.38 -15.84 -5.95
C SER A 53 -20.29 -14.56 -6.80
N ASP A 54 -21.27 -14.30 -7.65
CA ASP A 54 -21.27 -13.12 -8.52
C ASP A 54 -21.45 -11.83 -7.69
N THR A 55 -22.30 -11.84 -6.69
CA THR A 55 -22.48 -10.71 -5.77
C THR A 55 -21.21 -10.44 -4.97
N ALA A 56 -20.54 -11.50 -4.49
CA ALA A 56 -19.27 -11.38 -3.77
C ALA A 56 -18.19 -10.76 -4.66
N LEU A 57 -18.11 -11.18 -5.92
CA LEU A 57 -17.14 -10.65 -6.87
C LEU A 57 -17.37 -9.16 -7.17
N VAL A 58 -18.63 -8.76 -7.38
CA VAL A 58 -18.98 -7.35 -7.60
C VAL A 58 -18.62 -6.50 -6.39
N LEU A 59 -18.95 -6.97 -5.19
CA LEU A 59 -18.61 -6.27 -3.96
C LEU A 59 -17.10 -6.11 -3.79
N TYR A 60 -16.35 -7.19 -4.00
CA TYR A 60 -14.89 -7.15 -3.93
C TYR A 60 -14.30 -6.14 -4.92
N HIS A 61 -14.81 -6.12 -6.14
CA HIS A 61 -14.38 -5.19 -7.17
C HIS A 61 -14.62 -3.73 -6.76
N GLU A 62 -15.79 -3.42 -6.20
CA GLU A 62 -16.10 -2.06 -5.73
C GLU A 62 -15.24 -1.64 -4.54
N LEU A 63 -15.03 -2.55 -3.58
CA LEU A 63 -14.13 -2.29 -2.45
C LEU A 63 -12.69 -2.04 -2.92
N SER A 64 -12.22 -2.84 -3.88
CA SER A 64 -10.88 -2.69 -4.44
C SER A 64 -10.70 -1.32 -5.13
N LYS A 65 -11.68 -0.88 -5.91
CA LYS A 65 -11.65 0.46 -6.53
C LYS A 65 -11.55 1.56 -5.48
N LYS A 66 -12.35 1.50 -4.44
CA LYS A 66 -12.34 2.48 -3.34
C LYS A 66 -11.00 2.48 -2.63
N MET A 67 -10.45 1.31 -2.36
CA MET A 67 -9.15 1.14 -1.71
C MET A 67 -8.01 1.76 -2.54
N LEU A 68 -7.95 1.45 -3.83
CA LEU A 68 -6.94 2.01 -4.73
C LEU A 68 -7.03 3.53 -4.79
N LYS A 69 -8.23 4.06 -4.91
CA LYS A 69 -8.48 5.51 -4.93
C LYS A 69 -8.07 6.18 -3.62
N LYS A 70 -8.42 5.57 -2.49
CA LYS A 70 -8.08 6.06 -1.15
C LYS A 70 -6.57 6.22 -0.99
N HIS A 71 -5.80 5.26 -1.47
CA HIS A 71 -4.34 5.27 -1.36
C HIS A 71 -3.63 6.00 -2.50
N GLY A 72 -4.36 6.40 -3.54
CA GLY A 72 -3.77 7.06 -4.70
C GLY A 72 -2.80 6.16 -5.47
N VAL A 73 -3.10 4.87 -5.56
CA VAL A 73 -2.31 3.87 -6.26
C VAL A 73 -3.16 3.13 -7.29
N ASP A 74 -2.51 2.54 -8.30
CA ASP A 74 -3.19 1.68 -9.26
C ASP A 74 -2.87 0.21 -9.01
N SER A 75 -3.65 -0.69 -9.61
CA SER A 75 -3.49 -2.13 -9.42
C SER A 75 -2.14 -2.65 -9.91
N THR A 76 -1.62 -2.13 -11.00
CA THR A 76 -0.31 -2.50 -11.56
C THR A 76 0.81 -2.17 -10.57
N GLN A 77 0.75 -0.97 -10.00
CA GLN A 77 1.71 -0.50 -9.00
C GLN A 77 1.72 -1.41 -7.76
N VAL A 78 0.54 -1.82 -7.30
CA VAL A 78 0.40 -2.75 -6.18
C VAL A 78 0.97 -4.13 -6.52
N GLU A 79 0.63 -4.68 -7.69
CA GLU A 79 1.13 -5.98 -8.14
C GLU A 79 2.66 -6.01 -8.28
N GLU A 80 3.24 -5.00 -8.90
CA GLU A 80 4.69 -4.88 -9.05
C GLU A 80 5.39 -4.76 -7.70
N SER A 81 4.78 -4.03 -6.77
CA SER A 81 5.29 -3.91 -5.41
C SER A 81 5.28 -5.25 -4.68
N ILE A 82 4.20 -6.01 -4.77
CA ILE A 82 4.10 -7.36 -4.19
C ILE A 82 5.20 -8.25 -4.76
N ARG A 83 5.39 -8.26 -6.07
CA ARG A 83 6.44 -9.05 -6.72
C ARG A 83 7.82 -8.68 -6.22
N SER A 84 8.08 -7.39 -6.04
CA SER A 84 9.36 -6.90 -5.52
C SER A 84 9.60 -7.36 -4.08
N TYR A 85 8.59 -7.25 -3.21
CA TYR A 85 8.71 -7.71 -1.82
C TYR A 85 8.89 -9.22 -1.71
N VAL A 86 8.20 -9.99 -2.55
CA VAL A 86 8.34 -11.46 -2.59
C VAL A 86 9.78 -11.90 -2.90
N LYS A 87 10.51 -11.12 -3.69
CA LYS A 87 11.92 -11.38 -4.01
C LYS A 87 12.88 -10.97 -2.90
N ASP A 88 12.40 -10.29 -1.87
CA ASP A 88 13.22 -9.78 -0.76
C ASP A 88 12.63 -10.28 0.56
N PRO A 89 13.04 -11.49 1.02
CA PRO A 89 12.43 -12.10 2.20
C PRO A 89 12.51 -11.27 3.47
N ALA A 90 13.60 -10.56 3.70
CA ALA A 90 13.77 -9.71 4.87
C ALA A 90 12.79 -8.53 4.85
N ALA A 91 12.64 -7.87 3.71
CA ALA A 91 11.69 -6.79 3.52
C ALA A 91 10.24 -7.28 3.63
N LEU A 92 9.96 -8.47 3.10
CA LEU A 92 8.63 -9.08 3.16
C LEU A 92 8.21 -9.37 4.60
N VAL A 93 9.10 -9.89 5.43
CA VAL A 93 8.83 -10.14 6.87
C VAL A 93 8.51 -8.84 7.59
N LYS A 94 9.30 -7.79 7.36
CA LYS A 94 9.05 -6.47 7.95
C LYS A 94 7.70 -5.90 7.49
N LEU A 95 7.39 -6.05 6.21
CA LEU A 95 6.12 -5.60 5.63
C LEU A 95 4.93 -6.28 6.31
N TYR A 96 4.92 -7.61 6.39
CA TYR A 96 3.82 -8.36 6.99
C TYR A 96 3.71 -8.17 8.50
N THR A 97 4.82 -7.97 9.19
CA THR A 97 4.80 -7.59 10.61
C THR A 97 4.05 -6.28 10.79
N ARG A 98 4.29 -5.31 9.92
CA ARG A 98 3.59 -4.03 9.96
C ARG A 98 2.11 -4.17 9.56
N VAL A 99 1.80 -4.96 8.55
CA VAL A 99 0.42 -5.25 8.13
C VAL A 99 -0.39 -5.82 9.30
N ASN A 100 0.13 -6.82 9.95
CA ASN A 100 -0.54 -7.45 11.10
C ASN A 100 -0.79 -6.45 12.23
N LYS A 101 0.18 -5.60 12.50
CA LYS A 101 0.04 -4.56 13.51
C LYS A 101 -1.06 -3.55 13.17
N ILE A 102 -1.13 -3.12 11.92
CA ILE A 102 -2.19 -2.22 11.44
C ILE A 102 -3.57 -2.86 11.62
N ILE A 103 -3.71 -4.12 11.23
CA ILE A 103 -4.98 -4.86 11.35
C ILE A 103 -5.39 -4.95 12.82
N GLU A 104 -4.48 -5.30 13.71
CA GLU A 104 -4.73 -5.36 15.16
C GLU A 104 -5.15 -4.00 15.73
N GLU A 105 -4.46 -2.92 15.37
CA GLU A 105 -4.79 -1.57 15.79
C GLU A 105 -6.21 -1.17 15.37
N ARG A 106 -6.59 -1.52 14.14
CA ARG A 106 -7.94 -1.24 13.63
C ARG A 106 -9.01 -2.08 14.31
N ARG A 107 -8.70 -3.35 14.59
CA ARG A 107 -9.60 -4.24 15.33
C ARG A 107 -9.86 -3.69 16.74
N THR A 108 -8.82 -3.28 17.42
CA THR A 108 -8.92 -2.70 18.78
C THR A 108 -9.76 -1.43 18.80
N LYS A 109 -9.56 -0.54 17.82
CA LYS A 109 -10.37 0.67 17.67
C LYS A 109 -11.83 0.37 17.39
N ALA A 110 -12.11 -0.64 16.57
CA ALA A 110 -13.48 -1.03 16.24
C ALA A 110 -14.21 -1.61 17.47
N THR A 111 -13.53 -2.40 18.27
CA THR A 111 -14.11 -2.96 19.52
C THR A 111 -14.29 -1.90 20.59
N ALA A 112 -13.41 -0.92 20.69
CA ALA A 112 -13.53 0.18 21.66
C ALA A 112 -14.69 1.12 21.37
N LYS A 113 -15.20 1.16 20.12
CA LYS A 113 -16.35 1.98 19.72
C LYS A 113 -17.71 1.32 19.97
N LYS A 114 -17.76 0.06 20.32
CA LYS A 114 -19.02 -0.60 20.69
C LYS A 114 -19.37 -0.23 22.12
N PRO A 115 -20.59 0.29 22.37
CA PRO A 115 -21.04 0.56 23.73
C PRO A 115 -21.23 -0.73 24.54
#